data_ff452322af564cf2037396008abc2e37
#
_entry.id   ff452322af564cf2037396008abc2e37
#
_cell.length_a   1.000
_cell.length_b   1.000
_cell.length_c   1.000
_cell.angle_alpha   90.00
_cell.angle_beta   90.00
_cell.angle_gamma   90.00
#
_symmetry.space_group_name_H-M   'P 1'
#
loop_
_entity.id
_entity.type
_entity.pdbx_description
1 polymer ?
#
loop_
_entity_poly.entity_id
_entity_poly.type
_entity_poly.pdbx_seq_one_letter_code
_entity_poly.pdbx_strand_id
1 'polypeptide(L)'
;MKTLKILSFGAGAIGTYIGGSLALAGHFVVFVEQLQAAEALSKSGLKLNLGIDPRRKGQAEYQLALPQVEFAASLEDALTFGPFDVVLFALKSYDTAPAIEGMRLYARQLPPVLCLQNGVDNEPALAALLGTERVIAGTVTSAVGRRGIGDIVLEKLRGVGVAAGHPLAAILVQALDEAYLNAKLFPKAADMKWSKMLTNLLANPTSAILDMTAEQVFAHPDLYRLEIAQLRECLQVMRVQGIKVVDLPGTPVRALALATHLPLWLSKPFLSKAAGAGRGAKMPSFHIDLHTGRGRSEITYLHGAVVRAGERCGVPTPVNRLLTETLLALTGGSIPITEFAGNPQKFLARL
;
A
#
# COMPACT_ATOMS: atom_id res chain seq x y z
N MET A 1 2.95 6.30 -28.01
CA MET A 1 1.96 5.37 -27.42
C MET A 1 0.56 5.95 -27.47
N LYS A 2 -0.50 5.13 -27.41
CA LYS A 2 -1.89 5.64 -27.27
C LYS A 2 -2.02 6.33 -25.90
N THR A 3 -2.50 7.57 -25.89
CA THR A 3 -2.87 8.27 -24.66
C THR A 3 -4.01 7.51 -23.96
N LEU A 4 -3.81 7.11 -22.71
CA LEU A 4 -4.85 6.48 -21.90
C LEU A 4 -5.69 7.53 -21.20
N LYS A 5 -6.98 7.24 -21.06
CA LYS A 5 -7.94 7.99 -20.26
C LYS A 5 -8.20 7.25 -18.96
N ILE A 6 -7.81 7.82 -17.85
CA ILE A 6 -7.64 7.17 -16.56
C ILE A 6 -8.55 7.80 -15.52
N LEU A 7 -9.31 6.97 -14.80
CA LEU A 7 -10.10 7.37 -13.65
C LEU A 7 -9.39 6.96 -12.38
N SER A 8 -9.00 7.90 -11.53
CA SER A 8 -8.30 7.61 -10.27
C SER A 8 -9.24 7.79 -9.07
N PHE A 9 -9.50 6.71 -8.34
CA PHE A 9 -10.16 6.78 -7.05
C PHE A 9 -9.14 7.20 -5.99
N GLY A 10 -9.26 8.44 -5.53
CA GLY A 10 -8.42 9.04 -4.51
C GLY A 10 -7.20 9.81 -5.04
N ALA A 11 -7.04 11.03 -4.57
CA ALA A 11 -5.82 11.86 -4.68
C ALA A 11 -5.01 11.83 -3.38
N GLY A 12 -4.96 10.67 -2.73
CA GLY A 12 -4.06 10.38 -1.61
C GLY A 12 -2.61 10.23 -2.09
N ALA A 13 -1.70 9.82 -1.19
CA ALA A 13 -0.28 9.69 -1.55
C ALA A 13 -0.03 8.83 -2.80
N ILE A 14 -0.66 7.66 -2.88
CA ILE A 14 -0.45 6.72 -3.99
C ILE A 14 -1.19 7.19 -5.25
N GLY A 15 -2.46 7.61 -5.13
CA GLY A 15 -3.24 8.12 -6.28
C GLY A 15 -2.58 9.32 -6.93
N THR A 16 -2.14 10.31 -6.11
CA THR A 16 -1.40 11.48 -6.61
C THR A 16 -0.07 11.09 -7.25
N TYR A 17 0.69 10.17 -6.64
CA TYR A 17 1.98 9.74 -7.19
C TYR A 17 1.82 9.04 -8.55
N ILE A 18 0.94 8.05 -8.63
CA ILE A 18 0.74 7.25 -9.84
C ILE A 18 -0.01 8.05 -10.90
N GLY A 19 -1.19 8.60 -10.56
CA GLY A 19 -2.01 9.36 -11.50
C GLY A 19 -1.32 10.63 -11.98
N GLY A 20 -0.67 11.38 -11.07
CA GLY A 20 0.10 12.57 -11.43
C GLY A 20 1.31 12.25 -12.32
N SER A 21 2.04 11.16 -12.05
CA SER A 21 3.15 10.73 -12.92
C SER A 21 2.67 10.33 -14.32
N LEU A 22 1.51 9.66 -14.42
CA LEU A 22 0.88 9.34 -15.71
C LEU A 22 0.42 10.59 -16.44
N ALA A 23 -0.14 11.58 -15.73
CA ALA A 23 -0.50 12.88 -16.33
C ALA A 23 0.74 13.62 -16.86
N LEU A 24 1.86 13.62 -16.13
CA LEU A 24 3.15 14.16 -16.59
C LEU A 24 3.67 13.43 -17.84
N ALA A 25 3.32 12.15 -18.03
CA ALA A 25 3.65 11.38 -19.23
C ALA A 25 2.65 11.58 -20.40
N GLY A 26 1.67 12.49 -20.25
CA GLY A 26 0.72 12.85 -21.31
C GLY A 26 -0.56 12.02 -21.33
N HIS A 27 -0.86 11.25 -20.30
CA HIS A 27 -2.15 10.58 -20.14
C HIS A 27 -3.19 11.57 -19.55
N PHE A 28 -4.46 11.35 -19.86
CA PHE A 28 -5.55 12.15 -19.29
C PHE A 28 -6.05 11.48 -18.01
N VAL A 29 -6.02 12.18 -16.87
CA VAL A 29 -6.36 11.64 -15.57
C VAL A 29 -7.44 12.47 -14.89
N VAL A 30 -8.54 11.79 -14.50
CA VAL A 30 -9.61 12.36 -13.68
C VAL A 30 -9.55 11.74 -12.28
N PHE A 31 -9.49 12.57 -11.26
CA PHE A 31 -9.49 12.13 -9.87
C PHE A 31 -10.87 12.25 -9.24
N VAL A 32 -11.40 11.17 -8.67
CA VAL A 32 -12.61 11.21 -7.85
C VAL A 32 -12.23 11.34 -6.39
N GLU A 33 -12.75 12.37 -5.75
CA GLU A 33 -12.50 12.67 -4.34
C GLU A 33 -13.80 13.11 -3.65
N GLN A 34 -13.77 13.22 -2.34
CA GLN A 34 -14.85 13.83 -1.58
C GLN A 34 -14.98 15.32 -2.00
N LEU A 35 -16.21 15.85 -1.96
CA LEU A 35 -16.55 17.19 -2.45
C LEU A 35 -15.55 18.28 -2.03
N GLN A 36 -15.28 18.39 -0.73
CA GLN A 36 -14.34 19.40 -0.22
C GLN A 36 -12.92 19.24 -0.76
N ALA A 37 -12.48 17.98 -0.92
CA ALA A 37 -11.16 17.68 -1.46
C ALA A 37 -11.08 17.97 -2.96
N ALA A 38 -12.13 17.61 -3.73
CA ALA A 38 -12.21 17.89 -5.16
C ALA A 38 -12.21 19.41 -5.43
N GLU A 39 -12.99 20.19 -4.67
CA GLU A 39 -13.01 21.65 -4.77
C GLU A 39 -11.65 22.28 -4.43
N ALA A 40 -10.98 21.80 -3.39
CA ALA A 40 -9.65 22.28 -3.03
C ALA A 40 -8.62 21.96 -4.13
N LEU A 41 -8.65 20.75 -4.68
CA LEU A 41 -7.75 20.31 -5.74
C LEU A 41 -8.03 21.04 -7.08
N SER A 42 -9.27 21.33 -7.41
CA SER A 42 -9.61 22.13 -8.60
C SER A 42 -8.99 23.52 -8.55
N LYS A 43 -8.79 24.09 -7.35
CA LYS A 43 -8.15 25.40 -7.15
C LYS A 43 -6.62 25.30 -7.07
N SER A 44 -6.09 24.30 -6.39
CA SER A 44 -4.64 24.18 -6.08
C SER A 44 -3.88 23.30 -7.05
N GLY A 45 -4.56 22.40 -7.76
CA GLY A 45 -3.92 21.31 -8.52
C GLY A 45 -3.22 20.28 -7.62
N LEU A 46 -2.48 19.38 -8.27
CA LEU A 46 -1.59 18.44 -7.62
C LEU A 46 -0.18 19.02 -7.52
N LYS A 47 0.51 18.70 -6.42
CA LYS A 47 1.93 19.05 -6.20
C LYS A 47 2.73 17.78 -5.97
N LEU A 48 3.70 17.52 -6.83
CA LEU A 48 4.55 16.36 -6.77
C LEU A 48 6.01 16.79 -6.61
N ASN A 49 6.60 16.49 -5.46
CA ASN A 49 8.05 16.58 -5.32
C ASN A 49 8.66 15.21 -5.65
N LEU A 50 9.33 15.14 -6.80
CA LEU A 50 9.94 13.93 -7.37
C LEU A 50 11.46 14.04 -7.49
N GLY A 51 12.08 14.96 -6.75
CA GLY A 51 13.49 15.36 -6.89
C GLY A 51 14.53 14.25 -6.66
N ILE A 52 14.14 13.15 -6.01
CA ILE A 52 15.03 12.00 -5.83
C ILE A 52 15.12 11.10 -7.09
N ASP A 53 14.28 11.32 -8.11
CA ASP A 53 14.33 10.57 -9.37
C ASP A 53 15.31 11.24 -10.35
N PRO A 54 16.51 10.67 -10.60
CA PRO A 54 17.53 11.28 -11.44
C PRO A 54 17.11 11.42 -12.91
N ARG A 55 16.10 10.67 -13.36
CA ARG A 55 15.60 10.73 -14.74
C ARG A 55 14.82 12.02 -15.02
N ARG A 56 14.39 12.73 -13.99
CA ARG A 56 13.67 14.01 -14.11
C ARG A 56 14.57 15.24 -14.27
N LYS A 57 15.84 15.02 -14.62
CA LYS A 57 16.81 16.04 -15.06
C LYS A 57 16.88 17.28 -14.14
N GLY A 58 16.82 17.08 -12.83
CA GLY A 58 16.95 18.15 -11.84
C GLY A 58 15.66 18.92 -11.54
N GLN A 59 14.57 18.70 -12.25
CA GLN A 59 13.27 19.25 -11.87
C GLN A 59 12.72 18.46 -10.68
N ALA A 60 12.70 19.09 -9.51
CA ALA A 60 12.24 18.46 -8.29
C ALA A 60 10.73 18.53 -8.12
N GLU A 61 10.12 19.67 -8.44
CA GLU A 61 8.72 19.95 -8.16
C GLU A 61 7.91 20.11 -9.44
N TYR A 62 6.74 19.49 -9.44
CA TYR A 62 5.75 19.57 -10.50
C TYR A 62 4.42 20.04 -9.91
N GLN A 63 3.75 20.91 -10.64
CA GLN A 63 2.38 21.27 -10.35
C GLN A 63 1.51 20.91 -11.56
N LEU A 64 0.44 20.16 -11.33
CA LEU A 64 -0.53 19.78 -12.33
C LEU A 64 -1.87 20.43 -11.98
N ALA A 65 -2.37 21.24 -12.86
CA ALA A 65 -3.65 21.96 -12.72
C ALA A 65 -4.57 21.64 -13.91
N LEU A 66 -5.80 22.12 -13.85
CA LEU A 66 -6.72 22.06 -14.97
C LEU A 66 -6.10 22.75 -16.22
N PRO A 67 -6.26 22.21 -17.41
CA PRO A 67 -6.95 20.97 -17.80
C PRO A 67 -6.00 19.76 -17.89
N GLN A 68 -4.79 19.81 -17.32
CA GLN A 68 -3.83 18.69 -17.37
C GLN A 68 -4.33 17.47 -16.58
N VAL A 69 -5.07 17.73 -15.51
CA VAL A 69 -5.78 16.75 -14.68
C VAL A 69 -7.16 17.32 -14.35
N GLU A 70 -8.13 16.46 -14.12
CA GLU A 70 -9.48 16.84 -13.73
C GLU A 70 -9.83 16.30 -12.36
N PHE A 71 -10.73 16.97 -11.65
CA PHE A 71 -11.18 16.58 -10.31
C PHE A 71 -12.70 16.55 -10.27
N ALA A 72 -13.25 15.43 -9.84
CA ALA A 72 -14.69 15.24 -9.73
C ALA A 72 -15.08 14.92 -8.28
N ALA A 73 -16.18 15.49 -7.83
CA ALA A 73 -16.71 15.31 -6.49
C ALA A 73 -17.55 14.02 -6.34
N SER A 74 -17.93 13.43 -7.46
CA SER A 74 -18.69 12.19 -7.52
C SER A 74 -18.22 11.30 -8.65
N LEU A 75 -18.58 10.02 -8.59
CA LEU A 75 -18.33 9.10 -9.70
C LEU A 75 -19.20 9.47 -10.93
N GLU A 76 -20.40 9.97 -10.71
CA GLU A 76 -21.31 10.44 -11.76
C GLU A 76 -20.67 11.57 -12.56
N ASP A 77 -20.18 12.61 -11.89
CA ASP A 77 -19.49 13.72 -12.54
C ASP A 77 -18.26 13.24 -13.30
N ALA A 78 -17.46 12.37 -12.68
CA ALA A 78 -16.26 11.83 -13.32
C ALA A 78 -16.57 11.07 -14.61
N LEU A 79 -17.66 10.29 -14.64
CA LEU A 79 -18.05 9.53 -15.82
C LEU A 79 -18.43 10.40 -17.02
N THR A 80 -18.77 11.67 -16.82
CA THR A 80 -19.00 12.64 -17.92
C THR A 80 -17.75 12.87 -18.77
N PHE A 81 -16.57 12.69 -18.18
CA PHE A 81 -15.30 12.74 -18.89
C PHE A 81 -14.97 11.46 -19.66
N GLY A 82 -15.74 10.37 -19.48
CA GLY A 82 -15.51 9.06 -20.11
C GLY A 82 -15.61 9.05 -21.65
N PRO A 83 -15.49 7.89 -22.29
CA PRO A 83 -15.16 6.62 -21.65
C PRO A 83 -13.70 6.56 -21.19
N PHE A 84 -13.44 5.82 -20.10
CA PHE A 84 -12.10 5.57 -19.56
C PHE A 84 -11.53 4.22 -20.05
N ASP A 85 -10.20 4.12 -20.13
CA ASP A 85 -9.48 2.89 -20.45
C ASP A 85 -9.22 2.02 -19.20
N VAL A 86 -9.01 2.66 -18.03
CA VAL A 86 -8.71 1.98 -16.76
C VAL A 86 -9.08 2.83 -15.55
N VAL A 87 -9.45 2.18 -14.45
CA VAL A 87 -9.54 2.76 -13.11
C VAL A 87 -8.25 2.49 -12.34
N LEU A 88 -7.66 3.49 -11.70
CA LEU A 88 -6.68 3.34 -10.63
C LEU A 88 -7.40 3.34 -9.29
N PHE A 89 -7.33 2.23 -8.56
CA PHE A 89 -7.97 2.13 -7.25
C PHE A 89 -6.90 2.20 -6.16
N ALA A 90 -6.72 3.40 -5.58
CA ALA A 90 -5.61 3.75 -4.69
C ALA A 90 -6.07 4.29 -3.33
N LEU A 91 -7.27 3.92 -2.89
CA LEU A 91 -7.84 4.26 -1.58
C LEU A 91 -7.16 3.47 -0.46
N LYS A 92 -7.39 3.88 0.77
CA LYS A 92 -7.08 3.05 1.95
C LYS A 92 -8.01 1.84 1.98
N SER A 93 -7.52 0.68 2.47
CA SER A 93 -8.28 -0.57 2.43
C SER A 93 -9.61 -0.51 3.19
N TYR A 94 -9.69 0.30 4.24
CA TYR A 94 -10.95 0.50 5.00
C TYR A 94 -12.00 1.35 4.24
N ASP A 95 -11.61 2.02 3.15
CA ASP A 95 -12.52 2.77 2.29
C ASP A 95 -13.00 1.94 1.08
N THR A 96 -12.52 0.69 0.94
CA THR A 96 -12.88 -0.20 -0.18
C THR A 96 -14.38 -0.53 -0.20
N ALA A 97 -14.95 -0.91 0.94
CA ALA A 97 -16.36 -1.29 0.99
C ALA A 97 -17.32 -0.10 0.68
N PRO A 98 -17.14 1.10 1.26
CA PRO A 98 -17.90 2.28 0.85
C PRO A 98 -17.73 2.64 -0.63
N ALA A 99 -16.52 2.54 -1.17
CA ALA A 99 -16.27 2.83 -2.58
C ALA A 99 -16.98 1.82 -3.50
N ILE A 100 -16.93 0.53 -3.19
CA ILE A 100 -17.66 -0.53 -3.91
C ILE A 100 -19.16 -0.24 -3.93
N GLU A 101 -19.73 0.19 -2.81
CA GLU A 101 -21.16 0.54 -2.73
C GLU A 101 -21.48 1.73 -3.66
N GLY A 102 -20.65 2.78 -3.65
CA GLY A 102 -20.79 3.91 -4.56
C GLY A 102 -20.59 3.56 -6.04
N MET A 103 -19.81 2.52 -6.34
CA MET A 103 -19.58 2.03 -7.71
C MET A 103 -20.74 1.19 -8.24
N ARG A 104 -21.62 0.65 -7.40
CA ARG A 104 -22.63 -0.36 -7.75
C ARG A 104 -23.54 0.08 -8.89
N LEU A 105 -24.04 1.30 -8.88
CA LEU A 105 -24.91 1.84 -9.93
C LEU A 105 -24.21 2.01 -11.28
N TYR A 106 -22.90 2.22 -11.25
CA TYR A 106 -22.07 2.52 -12.42
C TYR A 106 -21.19 1.33 -12.86
N ALA A 107 -21.32 0.16 -12.22
CA ALA A 107 -20.43 -0.98 -12.40
C ALA A 107 -20.27 -1.41 -13.88
N ARG A 108 -21.34 -1.29 -14.68
CA ARG A 108 -21.31 -1.64 -16.12
C ARG A 108 -20.57 -0.62 -16.99
N GLN A 109 -20.45 0.63 -16.52
CA GLN A 109 -19.80 1.74 -17.24
C GLN A 109 -18.31 1.83 -16.90
N LEU A 110 -17.88 1.24 -15.77
CA LEU A 110 -16.50 1.29 -15.35
C LEU A 110 -15.62 0.40 -16.24
N PRO A 111 -14.42 0.85 -16.62
CA PRO A 111 -13.43 0.02 -17.27
C PRO A 111 -12.78 -0.96 -16.27
N PRO A 112 -11.83 -1.82 -16.71
CA PRO A 112 -11.03 -2.63 -15.79
C PRO A 112 -10.34 -1.78 -14.71
N VAL A 113 -10.20 -2.37 -13.52
CA VAL A 113 -9.67 -1.69 -12.33
C VAL A 113 -8.27 -2.22 -12.01
N LEU A 114 -7.26 -1.35 -12.00
CA LEU A 114 -5.94 -1.63 -11.43
C LEU A 114 -5.98 -1.30 -9.92
N CYS A 115 -6.03 -2.34 -9.09
CA CYS A 115 -6.02 -2.20 -7.62
C CYS A 115 -4.59 -2.02 -7.13
N LEU A 116 -4.26 -0.84 -6.62
CA LEU A 116 -2.92 -0.47 -6.10
C LEU A 116 -2.83 -0.52 -4.57
N GLN A 117 -3.89 -0.95 -3.91
CA GLN A 117 -3.98 -0.99 -2.45
C GLN A 117 -3.05 -2.05 -1.85
N ASN A 118 -2.61 -1.81 -0.62
CA ASN A 118 -1.96 -2.82 0.19
C ASN A 118 -2.96 -3.90 0.64
N GLY A 119 -2.44 -5.04 1.07
CA GLY A 119 -3.29 -6.18 1.47
C GLY A 119 -3.58 -7.12 0.31
N VAL A 120 -4.42 -8.13 0.58
CA VAL A 120 -4.72 -9.24 -0.34
C VAL A 120 -6.22 -9.50 -0.50
N ASP A 121 -7.06 -8.74 0.20
CA ASP A 121 -8.52 -8.93 0.22
C ASP A 121 -9.26 -7.90 -0.66
N ASN A 122 -8.58 -6.85 -1.13
CA ASN A 122 -9.22 -5.76 -1.89
C ASN A 122 -9.61 -6.19 -3.30
N GLU A 123 -8.74 -6.94 -4.00
CA GLU A 123 -9.02 -7.45 -5.33
C GLU A 123 -10.22 -8.41 -5.33
N PRO A 124 -10.34 -9.40 -4.41
CA PRO A 124 -11.55 -10.21 -4.28
C PRO A 124 -12.81 -9.40 -4.01
N ALA A 125 -12.72 -8.35 -3.17
CA ALA A 125 -13.86 -7.49 -2.87
C ALA A 125 -14.34 -6.72 -4.12
N LEU A 126 -13.42 -6.15 -4.90
CA LEU A 126 -13.72 -5.49 -6.18
C LEU A 126 -14.28 -6.48 -7.20
N ALA A 127 -13.71 -7.69 -7.28
CA ALA A 127 -14.13 -8.74 -8.20
C ALA A 127 -15.56 -9.24 -7.90
N ALA A 128 -16.00 -9.22 -6.65
CA ALA A 128 -17.37 -9.57 -6.28
C ALA A 128 -18.42 -8.62 -6.91
N LEU A 129 -18.06 -7.36 -7.17
CA LEU A 129 -18.93 -6.41 -7.87
C LEU A 129 -18.74 -6.43 -9.38
N LEU A 130 -17.48 -6.45 -9.83
CA LEU A 130 -17.11 -6.15 -11.22
C LEU A 130 -16.90 -7.41 -12.09
N GLY A 131 -16.65 -8.56 -11.49
CA GLY A 131 -16.12 -9.75 -12.13
C GLY A 131 -14.59 -9.82 -12.03
N THR A 132 -14.07 -11.04 -11.91
CA THR A 132 -12.63 -11.30 -11.72
C THR A 132 -11.80 -10.83 -12.92
N GLU A 133 -12.36 -10.95 -14.12
CA GLU A 133 -11.73 -10.56 -15.38
C GLU A 133 -11.54 -9.05 -15.52
N ARG A 134 -12.18 -8.24 -14.67
CA ARG A 134 -12.10 -6.77 -14.70
C ARG A 134 -11.23 -6.19 -13.59
N VAL A 135 -10.58 -7.04 -12.78
CA VAL A 135 -9.72 -6.59 -11.69
C VAL A 135 -8.28 -7.03 -11.92
N ILE A 136 -7.40 -6.05 -12.01
CA ILE A 136 -5.96 -6.24 -12.19
C ILE A 136 -5.28 -5.95 -10.85
N ALA A 137 -4.55 -6.91 -10.30
CA ALA A 137 -3.80 -6.69 -9.09
C ALA A 137 -2.53 -5.88 -9.37
N GLY A 138 -2.32 -4.85 -8.56
CA GLY A 138 -1.13 -4.03 -8.57
C GLY A 138 -0.51 -3.84 -7.18
N THR A 139 0.70 -3.37 -7.13
CA THR A 139 1.37 -3.00 -5.88
C THR A 139 2.35 -1.87 -6.10
N VAL A 140 2.48 -0.98 -5.11
CA VAL A 140 3.45 0.12 -5.14
C VAL A 140 4.50 -0.13 -4.07
N THR A 141 5.76 -0.17 -4.46
CA THR A 141 6.91 -0.37 -3.56
C THR A 141 7.64 0.92 -3.24
N SER A 142 7.51 1.96 -4.07
CA SER A 142 8.01 3.31 -3.79
C SER A 142 7.42 3.85 -2.48
N ALA A 143 8.22 4.59 -1.73
CA ALA A 143 7.73 5.29 -0.55
C ALA A 143 7.36 6.73 -0.92
N VAL A 144 6.14 7.11 -0.57
CA VAL A 144 5.57 8.42 -0.88
C VAL A 144 5.06 9.06 0.41
N GLY A 145 5.61 10.21 0.75
CA GLY A 145 5.13 11.05 1.85
C GLY A 145 3.98 11.93 1.38
N ARG A 146 2.99 12.15 2.25
CA ARG A 146 1.88 13.07 2.02
C ARG A 146 2.10 14.33 2.84
N ARG A 147 2.14 15.51 2.20
CA ARG A 147 2.23 16.81 2.84
C ARG A 147 0.85 17.47 2.97
N GLY A 148 -0.08 17.13 2.09
CA GLY A 148 -1.45 17.63 2.07
C GLY A 148 -2.32 16.83 1.10
N ILE A 149 -3.55 17.29 0.84
CA ILE A 149 -4.39 16.74 -0.22
C ILE A 149 -3.74 17.08 -1.56
N GLY A 150 -3.47 16.06 -2.39
CA GLY A 150 -2.79 16.26 -3.67
C GLY A 150 -1.34 16.77 -3.59
N ASP A 151 -0.75 16.87 -2.40
CA ASP A 151 0.64 17.29 -2.19
C ASP A 151 1.49 16.15 -1.62
N ILE A 152 2.46 15.71 -2.41
CA ILE A 152 3.28 14.54 -2.09
C ILE A 152 4.78 14.80 -2.28
N VAL A 153 5.57 13.97 -1.59
CA VAL A 153 7.01 13.86 -1.80
C VAL A 153 7.40 12.41 -2.04
N LEU A 154 8.14 12.14 -3.09
CA LEU A 154 8.72 10.82 -3.33
C LEU A 154 9.93 10.66 -2.39
N GLU A 155 9.83 9.74 -1.45
CA GLU A 155 10.87 9.51 -0.42
C GLU A 155 11.83 8.38 -0.81
N LYS A 156 11.32 7.39 -1.56
CA LYS A 156 12.11 6.29 -2.13
C LYS A 156 11.56 5.90 -3.48
N LEU A 157 12.42 5.95 -4.47
CA LEU A 157 12.10 5.42 -5.79
C LEU A 157 12.38 3.92 -5.81
N ARG A 158 11.32 3.13 -6.01
CA ARG A 158 11.42 1.67 -6.19
C ARG A 158 10.68 1.22 -7.43
N GLY A 159 9.34 1.19 -7.40
CA GLY A 159 8.54 0.89 -8.58
C GLY A 159 7.12 0.42 -8.29
N VAL A 160 6.52 -0.12 -9.35
CA VAL A 160 5.14 -0.63 -9.36
C VAL A 160 5.13 -2.05 -9.91
N GLY A 161 4.43 -2.97 -9.27
CA GLY A 161 4.15 -4.29 -9.81
C GLY A 161 2.74 -4.33 -10.39
N VAL A 162 2.56 -5.00 -11.52
CA VAL A 162 1.26 -5.28 -12.15
C VAL A 162 1.18 -6.77 -12.41
N ALA A 163 0.08 -7.41 -12.05
CA ALA A 163 -0.14 -8.82 -12.33
C ALA A 163 -0.53 -9.05 -13.80
N ALA A 164 0.03 -10.10 -14.41
CA ALA A 164 -0.38 -10.59 -15.70
C ALA A 164 -1.78 -11.23 -15.63
N GLY A 165 -2.29 -11.64 -16.82
CA GLY A 165 -3.58 -12.33 -16.94
C GLY A 165 -4.70 -11.47 -17.50
N HIS A 166 -4.56 -10.15 -17.50
CA HIS A 166 -5.49 -9.23 -18.16
C HIS A 166 -4.85 -8.62 -19.41
N PRO A 167 -5.58 -8.46 -20.53
CA PRO A 167 -5.03 -7.90 -21.78
C PRO A 167 -4.38 -6.51 -21.63
N LEU A 168 -4.88 -5.67 -20.73
CA LEU A 168 -4.33 -4.35 -20.46
C LEU A 168 -3.04 -4.39 -19.62
N ALA A 169 -2.66 -5.50 -18.99
CA ALA A 169 -1.56 -5.53 -18.04
C ALA A 169 -0.22 -5.07 -18.66
N ALA A 170 0.09 -5.53 -19.89
CA ALA A 170 1.31 -5.13 -20.58
C ALA A 170 1.29 -3.63 -20.98
N ILE A 171 0.13 -3.14 -21.43
CA ILE A 171 -0.06 -1.70 -21.77
C ILE A 171 0.11 -0.83 -20.52
N LEU A 172 -0.44 -1.26 -19.39
CA LEU A 172 -0.30 -0.53 -18.12
C LEU A 172 1.14 -0.53 -17.63
N VAL A 173 1.86 -1.66 -17.72
CA VAL A 173 3.28 -1.71 -17.38
C VAL A 173 4.07 -0.74 -18.24
N GLN A 174 3.84 -0.70 -19.54
CA GLN A 174 4.51 0.23 -20.43
C GLN A 174 4.20 1.70 -20.07
N ALA A 175 2.92 2.04 -19.89
CA ALA A 175 2.50 3.39 -19.52
C ALA A 175 3.11 3.85 -18.19
N LEU A 176 3.12 2.97 -17.18
CA LEU A 176 3.72 3.23 -15.88
C LEU A 176 5.26 3.39 -15.98
N ASP A 177 5.92 2.60 -16.82
CA ASP A 177 7.37 2.69 -17.00
C ASP A 177 7.79 3.96 -17.74
N GLU A 178 7.04 4.36 -18.77
CA GLU A 178 7.23 5.64 -19.47
C GLU A 178 6.96 6.85 -18.56
N ALA A 179 6.09 6.69 -17.55
CA ALA A 179 5.88 7.68 -16.48
C ALA A 179 6.96 7.67 -15.38
N TYR A 180 8.08 6.94 -15.58
CA TYR A 180 9.19 6.78 -14.64
C TYR A 180 8.84 6.07 -13.33
N LEU A 181 7.84 5.18 -13.36
CA LEU A 181 7.37 4.47 -12.18
C LEU A 181 8.04 3.09 -11.99
N ASN A 182 9.04 2.71 -12.80
CA ASN A 182 9.77 1.43 -12.75
C ASN A 182 8.81 0.24 -12.67
N ALA A 183 7.92 0.12 -13.64
CA ALA A 183 6.88 -0.88 -13.63
C ALA A 183 7.41 -2.27 -14.01
N LYS A 184 6.85 -3.32 -13.40
CA LYS A 184 7.20 -4.72 -13.67
C LYS A 184 5.97 -5.59 -13.73
N LEU A 185 5.90 -6.47 -14.74
CA LEU A 185 4.87 -7.48 -14.88
C LEU A 185 5.19 -8.71 -14.03
N PHE A 186 4.19 -9.23 -13.31
CA PHE A 186 4.29 -10.42 -12.46
C PHE A 186 3.35 -11.51 -12.98
N PRO A 187 3.84 -12.75 -13.16
CA PRO A 187 3.02 -13.86 -13.68
C PRO A 187 1.81 -14.19 -12.80
N LYS A 188 1.95 -14.05 -11.48
CA LYS A 188 0.90 -14.40 -10.50
C LYS A 188 0.66 -13.24 -9.53
N ALA A 189 -0.60 -12.80 -9.45
CA ALA A 189 -1.04 -11.77 -8.52
C ALA A 189 -0.75 -12.14 -7.06
N ALA A 190 -1.04 -13.38 -6.65
CA ALA A 190 -0.84 -13.85 -5.30
C ALA A 190 0.64 -13.78 -4.88
N ASP A 191 1.57 -14.24 -5.73
CA ASP A 191 3.00 -14.19 -5.42
C ASP A 191 3.47 -12.75 -5.19
N MET A 192 3.04 -11.81 -6.03
CA MET A 192 3.36 -10.39 -5.91
C MET A 192 2.76 -9.76 -4.64
N LYS A 193 1.46 -9.95 -4.41
CA LYS A 193 0.72 -9.31 -3.31
C LYS A 193 1.17 -9.83 -1.95
N TRP A 194 1.37 -11.14 -1.81
CA TRP A 194 1.86 -11.73 -0.57
C TRP A 194 3.34 -11.41 -0.30
N SER A 195 4.16 -11.30 -1.35
CA SER A 195 5.53 -10.79 -1.19
C SER A 195 5.53 -9.34 -0.69
N LYS A 196 4.60 -8.51 -1.16
CA LYS A 196 4.42 -7.15 -0.63
C LYS A 196 3.94 -7.17 0.83
N MET A 197 3.08 -8.12 1.19
CA MET A 197 2.61 -8.32 2.56
C MET A 197 3.80 -8.45 3.51
N LEU A 198 4.78 -9.33 3.22
CA LEU A 198 5.97 -9.53 4.06
C LEU A 198 6.70 -8.21 4.37
N THR A 199 6.78 -7.29 3.40
CA THR A 199 7.43 -5.99 3.63
C THR A 199 6.58 -5.03 4.46
N ASN A 200 5.26 -5.19 4.43
CA ASN A 200 4.33 -4.33 5.16
C ASN A 200 4.17 -4.75 6.63
N LEU A 201 4.45 -6.03 6.95
CA LEU A 201 4.38 -6.53 8.32
C LEU A 201 5.48 -5.95 9.20
N LEU A 202 6.70 -5.74 8.65
CA LEU A 202 7.90 -5.36 9.40
C LEU A 202 7.74 -4.07 10.21
N ALA A 203 7.91 -4.18 11.52
CA ALA A 203 7.90 -3.12 12.52
C ALA A 203 6.65 -2.21 12.49
N ASN A 204 5.66 -2.50 11.66
CA ASN A 204 4.56 -1.57 11.43
C ASN A 204 3.60 -1.49 12.65
N PRO A 205 2.98 -2.60 13.12
CA PRO A 205 2.15 -2.54 14.33
C PRO A 205 2.98 -2.41 15.60
N THR A 206 4.14 -3.07 15.68
CA THR A 206 4.98 -3.04 16.87
C THR A 206 5.44 -1.62 17.20
N SER A 207 5.84 -0.85 16.18
CA SER A 207 6.17 0.58 16.35
C SER A 207 4.96 1.39 16.82
N ALA A 208 3.76 1.11 16.29
CA ALA A 208 2.55 1.82 16.68
C ALA A 208 2.14 1.51 18.13
N ILE A 209 2.17 0.23 18.52
CA ILE A 209 1.77 -0.26 19.85
C ILE A 209 2.72 0.26 20.93
N LEU A 210 4.02 0.28 20.65
CA LEU A 210 5.06 0.60 21.63
C LEU A 210 5.53 2.05 21.59
N ASP A 211 5.05 2.85 20.62
CA ASP A 211 5.56 4.22 20.36
C ASP A 211 7.10 4.21 20.20
N MET A 212 7.61 3.25 19.42
CA MET A 212 9.03 3.04 19.17
C MET A 212 9.34 3.15 17.68
N THR A 213 10.50 3.69 17.33
CA THR A 213 10.96 3.65 15.93
C THR A 213 11.24 2.21 15.49
N ALA A 214 11.21 1.96 14.18
CA ALA A 214 11.58 0.66 13.64
C ALA A 214 13.00 0.24 14.07
N GLU A 215 13.94 1.20 14.17
CA GLU A 215 15.30 0.95 14.64
C GLU A 215 15.30 0.45 16.09
N GLN A 216 14.56 1.11 17.00
CA GLN A 216 14.42 0.68 18.39
C GLN A 216 13.79 -0.70 18.53
N VAL A 217 12.74 -0.99 17.73
CA VAL A 217 12.11 -2.31 17.68
C VAL A 217 13.14 -3.39 17.31
N PHE A 218 13.92 -3.17 16.25
CA PHE A 218 14.94 -4.13 15.81
C PHE A 218 16.17 -4.20 16.74
N ALA A 219 16.46 -3.15 17.49
CA ALA A 219 17.52 -3.17 18.49
C ALA A 219 17.18 -4.07 19.69
N HIS A 220 15.88 -4.13 20.09
CA HIS A 220 15.43 -4.92 21.25
C HIS A 220 15.38 -6.42 20.90
N PRO A 221 16.08 -7.31 21.64
CA PRO A 221 16.22 -8.71 21.26
C PRO A 221 14.89 -9.46 21.14
N ASP A 222 13.97 -9.26 22.08
CA ASP A 222 12.70 -10.00 22.11
C ASP A 222 11.69 -9.45 21.10
N LEU A 223 11.69 -8.13 20.87
CA LEU A 223 10.91 -7.55 19.77
C LEU A 223 11.43 -8.02 18.41
N TYR A 224 12.75 -8.15 18.26
CA TYR A 224 13.31 -8.73 17.04
C TYR A 224 12.82 -10.17 16.83
N ARG A 225 12.74 -10.99 17.88
CA ARG A 225 12.17 -12.34 17.80
C ARG A 225 10.70 -12.30 17.40
N LEU A 226 9.92 -11.39 17.95
CA LEU A 226 8.52 -11.16 17.59
C LEU A 226 8.39 -10.82 16.09
N GLU A 227 9.24 -9.91 15.59
CA GLU A 227 9.24 -9.51 14.17
C GLU A 227 9.57 -10.70 13.24
N ILE A 228 10.50 -11.56 13.63
CA ILE A 228 10.79 -12.78 12.88
C ILE A 228 9.63 -13.77 12.94
N ALA A 229 9.00 -13.92 14.11
CA ALA A 229 7.89 -14.87 14.30
C ALA A 229 6.69 -14.50 13.43
N GLN A 230 6.27 -13.22 13.38
CA GLN A 230 5.16 -12.79 12.52
C GLN A 230 5.43 -13.04 11.03
N LEU A 231 6.68 -12.83 10.58
CA LEU A 231 7.07 -13.12 9.19
C LEU A 231 7.03 -14.62 8.89
N ARG A 232 7.51 -15.46 9.82
CA ARG A 232 7.48 -16.94 9.68
C ARG A 232 6.05 -17.46 9.59
N GLU A 233 5.12 -16.92 10.38
CA GLU A 233 3.69 -17.23 10.27
C GLU A 233 3.16 -16.92 8.87
N CYS A 234 3.43 -15.70 8.35
CA CYS A 234 3.03 -15.30 7.01
C CYS A 234 3.65 -16.21 5.94
N LEU A 235 4.95 -16.52 6.03
CA LEU A 235 5.64 -17.43 5.11
C LEU A 235 5.05 -18.85 5.15
N GLN A 236 4.65 -19.33 6.31
CA GLN A 236 4.01 -20.63 6.46
C GLN A 236 2.63 -20.64 5.79
N VAL A 237 1.83 -19.59 5.98
CA VAL A 237 0.55 -19.38 5.27
C VAL A 237 0.75 -19.38 3.76
N MET A 238 1.74 -18.62 3.26
CA MET A 238 2.09 -18.60 1.84
C MET A 238 2.46 -19.99 1.33
N ARG A 239 3.30 -20.72 2.06
CA ARG A 239 3.76 -22.06 1.69
C ARG A 239 2.61 -23.06 1.55
N VAL A 240 1.69 -23.07 2.52
CA VAL A 240 0.53 -23.98 2.49
C VAL A 240 -0.41 -23.67 1.33
N GLN A 241 -0.53 -22.39 0.97
CA GLN A 241 -1.33 -21.94 -0.19
C GLN A 241 -0.60 -22.06 -1.54
N GLY A 242 0.63 -22.57 -1.59
CA GLY A 242 1.43 -22.68 -2.82
C GLY A 242 1.87 -21.33 -3.41
N ILE A 243 1.90 -20.27 -2.58
CA ILE A 243 2.29 -18.92 -2.97
C ILE A 243 3.81 -18.78 -2.85
N LYS A 244 4.45 -18.30 -3.90
CA LYS A 244 5.91 -18.13 -3.96
C LYS A 244 6.33 -16.72 -3.53
N VAL A 245 7.44 -16.63 -2.79
CA VAL A 245 8.09 -15.34 -2.54
C VAL A 245 8.80 -14.89 -3.81
N VAL A 246 8.52 -13.65 -4.24
CA VAL A 246 9.15 -13.02 -5.40
C VAL A 246 9.76 -11.66 -5.02
N ASP A 247 10.84 -11.28 -5.70
CA ASP A 247 11.40 -9.93 -5.52
C ASP A 247 10.51 -8.91 -6.21
N LEU A 248 10.26 -7.82 -5.52
CA LEU A 248 9.46 -6.71 -6.02
C LEU A 248 10.36 -5.58 -6.55
N PRO A 249 9.85 -4.64 -7.35
CA PRO A 249 10.66 -3.52 -7.82
C PRO A 249 11.38 -2.82 -6.67
N GLY A 250 12.70 -2.76 -6.76
CA GLY A 250 13.57 -2.15 -5.75
C GLY A 250 13.50 -2.76 -4.34
N THR A 251 12.98 -4.01 -4.21
CA THR A 251 12.81 -4.64 -2.89
C THR A 251 13.13 -6.14 -2.96
N PRO A 252 14.26 -6.60 -2.37
CA PRO A 252 14.71 -7.99 -2.40
C PRO A 252 13.95 -8.84 -1.35
N VAL A 253 12.70 -9.21 -1.63
CA VAL A 253 11.83 -9.91 -0.67
C VAL A 253 12.29 -11.34 -0.43
N ARG A 254 12.93 -12.00 -1.41
CA ARG A 254 13.51 -13.33 -1.23
C ARG A 254 14.64 -13.31 -0.19
N ALA A 255 15.46 -12.28 -0.19
CA ALA A 255 16.52 -12.11 0.82
C ALA A 255 15.90 -11.87 2.22
N LEU A 256 14.82 -11.10 2.31
CA LEU A 256 14.06 -10.92 3.55
C LEU A 256 13.52 -12.27 4.06
N ALA A 257 12.86 -13.05 3.20
CA ALA A 257 12.32 -14.35 3.58
C ALA A 257 13.43 -15.33 4.04
N LEU A 258 14.56 -15.38 3.31
CA LEU A 258 15.71 -16.20 3.69
C LEU A 258 16.26 -15.78 5.05
N ALA A 259 16.39 -14.49 5.31
CA ALA A 259 16.92 -13.98 6.57
C ALA A 259 16.08 -14.41 7.79
N THR A 260 14.78 -14.68 7.64
CA THR A 260 13.95 -15.18 8.74
C THR A 260 14.33 -16.58 9.20
N HIS A 261 15.01 -17.37 8.37
CA HIS A 261 15.45 -18.72 8.67
C HIS A 261 16.88 -18.80 9.23
N LEU A 262 17.63 -17.70 9.12
CA LEU A 262 18.98 -17.63 9.66
C LEU A 262 18.96 -17.52 11.20
N PRO A 263 20.05 -17.97 11.90
CA PRO A 263 20.25 -17.65 13.30
C PRO A 263 20.15 -16.14 13.56
N LEU A 264 19.59 -15.75 14.70
CA LEU A 264 19.30 -14.34 15.00
C LEU A 264 20.54 -13.44 14.95
N TRP A 265 21.71 -13.97 15.36
CA TRP A 265 22.96 -13.22 15.34
C TRP A 265 23.45 -12.89 13.91
N LEU A 266 23.11 -13.72 12.92
CA LEU A 266 23.40 -13.49 11.50
C LEU A 266 22.36 -12.58 10.85
N SER A 267 21.07 -12.81 11.12
CA SER A 267 19.97 -12.07 10.46
C SER A 267 19.81 -10.65 11.02
N LYS A 268 20.06 -10.44 12.32
CA LYS A 268 19.82 -9.17 12.99
C LYS A 268 20.57 -7.99 12.36
N PRO A 269 21.90 -8.03 12.10
CA PRO A 269 22.60 -6.91 11.45
C PRO A 269 22.03 -6.57 10.08
N PHE A 270 21.68 -7.60 9.29
CA PHE A 270 21.12 -7.43 7.96
C PHE A 270 19.72 -6.81 7.99
N LEU A 271 18.82 -7.35 8.79
CA LEU A 271 17.43 -6.87 8.87
C LEU A 271 17.32 -5.52 9.58
N SER A 272 18.11 -5.26 10.62
CA SER A 272 18.16 -3.95 11.27
C SER A 272 18.60 -2.86 10.30
N LYS A 273 19.62 -3.15 9.47
CA LYS A 273 20.05 -2.23 8.40
C LYS A 273 18.96 -2.04 7.34
N ALA A 274 18.31 -3.11 6.90
CA ALA A 274 17.23 -3.05 5.92
C ALA A 274 16.01 -2.29 6.43
N ALA A 275 15.65 -2.45 7.71
CA ALA A 275 14.55 -1.75 8.35
C ALA A 275 14.88 -0.28 8.66
N GLY A 276 16.09 -0.01 9.19
CA GLY A 276 16.56 1.34 9.55
C GLY A 276 16.95 2.18 8.35
N ALA A 277 17.76 1.66 7.42
CA ALA A 277 18.23 2.39 6.22
C ALA A 277 17.07 2.83 5.29
N GLY A 278 15.87 2.32 5.54
CA GLY A 278 14.70 2.58 4.74
C GLY A 278 13.80 3.70 5.23
N ARG A 279 13.81 4.02 6.51
CA ARG A 279 12.80 4.89 7.14
C ARG A 279 13.42 6.05 7.94
N GLY A 280 14.70 5.98 8.30
CA GLY A 280 15.31 6.96 9.21
C GLY A 280 14.53 7.03 10.52
N ALA A 281 14.37 8.24 11.06
CA ALA A 281 13.53 8.49 12.23
C ALA A 281 12.01 8.51 11.93
N LYS A 282 11.60 8.27 10.66
CA LYS A 282 10.18 8.32 10.29
C LYS A 282 9.42 7.11 10.84
N MET A 283 8.34 7.40 11.53
CA MET A 283 7.46 6.36 12.06
C MET A 283 6.69 5.63 10.95
N PRO A 284 6.40 4.33 11.10
CA PRO A 284 5.59 3.55 10.15
C PRO A 284 4.16 4.06 10.03
N SER A 285 3.46 3.62 8.97
CA SER A 285 2.12 4.10 8.64
C SER A 285 1.09 3.88 9.75
N PHE A 286 1.14 2.74 10.43
CA PHE A 286 0.20 2.46 11.53
C PHE A 286 0.40 3.37 12.74
N HIS A 287 1.64 3.73 13.03
CA HIS A 287 1.93 4.72 14.07
C HIS A 287 1.34 6.09 13.70
N ILE A 288 1.57 6.54 12.45
CA ILE A 288 1.02 7.80 11.97
C ILE A 288 -0.51 7.77 12.02
N ASP A 289 -1.14 6.70 11.55
CA ASP A 289 -2.60 6.56 11.55
C ASP A 289 -3.18 6.55 12.98
N LEU A 290 -2.52 5.87 13.94
CA LEU A 290 -2.92 5.80 15.35
C LEU A 290 -2.81 7.18 16.03
N HIS A 291 -1.67 7.86 15.89
CA HIS A 291 -1.41 9.13 16.58
C HIS A 291 -2.05 10.36 15.89
N THR A 292 -2.56 10.23 14.66
CA THR A 292 -3.36 11.29 14.02
C THR A 292 -4.85 11.23 14.38
N GLY A 293 -5.25 10.31 15.26
CA GLY A 293 -6.61 10.24 15.78
C GLY A 293 -7.69 9.86 14.76
N ARG A 294 -7.31 9.20 13.66
CA ARG A 294 -8.25 8.82 12.59
C ARG A 294 -9.25 7.73 13.00
N GLY A 295 -9.03 7.05 14.14
CA GLY A 295 -9.90 5.97 14.62
C GLY A 295 -9.98 4.77 13.68
N ARG A 296 -9.08 4.65 12.69
CA ARG A 296 -9.05 3.57 11.69
C ARG A 296 -7.63 3.11 11.43
N SER A 297 -7.46 1.81 11.22
CA SER A 297 -6.16 1.20 10.90
C SER A 297 -6.29 0.18 9.78
N GLU A 298 -5.29 0.08 8.92
CA GLU A 298 -5.20 -0.98 7.91
C GLU A 298 -4.72 -2.31 8.49
N ILE A 299 -4.51 -2.43 9.81
CA ILE A 299 -4.03 -3.66 10.47
C ILE A 299 -4.89 -4.88 10.12
N THR A 300 -6.21 -4.71 10.05
CA THR A 300 -7.15 -5.77 9.67
C THR A 300 -6.90 -6.32 8.27
N TYR A 301 -6.44 -5.47 7.35
CA TYR A 301 -6.19 -5.83 5.94
C TYR A 301 -4.77 -6.33 5.70
N LEU A 302 -3.87 -6.18 6.67
CA LEU A 302 -2.50 -6.69 6.62
C LEU A 302 -2.32 -7.88 7.56
N HIS A 303 -2.04 -7.68 8.84
CA HIS A 303 -1.87 -8.75 9.83
C HIS A 303 -3.15 -9.59 10.00
N GLY A 304 -4.31 -8.93 10.07
CA GLY A 304 -5.61 -9.61 10.10
C GLY A 304 -5.89 -10.47 8.86
N ALA A 305 -5.38 -10.09 7.69
CA ALA A 305 -5.47 -10.92 6.49
C ALA A 305 -4.59 -12.19 6.61
N VAL A 306 -3.41 -12.09 7.23
CA VAL A 306 -2.57 -13.27 7.55
C VAL A 306 -3.30 -14.20 8.52
N VAL A 307 -3.95 -13.65 9.54
CA VAL A 307 -4.75 -14.42 10.52
C VAL A 307 -5.87 -15.17 9.81
N ARG A 308 -6.72 -14.48 9.05
CA ARG A 308 -7.83 -15.12 8.31
C ARG A 308 -7.36 -16.16 7.30
N ALA A 309 -6.25 -15.90 6.63
CA ALA A 309 -5.67 -16.88 5.70
C ALA A 309 -5.13 -18.10 6.44
N GLY A 310 -4.49 -17.91 7.59
CA GLY A 310 -4.03 -18.97 8.47
C GLY A 310 -5.18 -19.87 8.96
N GLU A 311 -6.27 -19.27 9.42
CA GLU A 311 -7.49 -19.99 9.81
C GLU A 311 -8.05 -20.86 8.68
N ARG A 312 -8.13 -20.30 7.47
CA ARG A 312 -8.65 -21.05 6.30
C ARG A 312 -7.77 -22.23 5.89
N CYS A 313 -6.46 -22.18 6.13
CA CYS A 313 -5.53 -23.23 5.72
C CYS A 313 -4.92 -24.03 6.90
N GLY A 314 -5.44 -23.83 8.12
CA GLY A 314 -5.01 -24.57 9.31
C GLY A 314 -3.60 -24.20 9.80
N VAL A 315 -3.13 -22.99 9.54
CA VAL A 315 -1.83 -22.49 10.01
C VAL A 315 -2.03 -21.57 11.20
N PRO A 316 -1.49 -21.88 12.39
CA PRO A 316 -1.55 -20.97 13.54
C PRO A 316 -0.78 -19.67 13.28
N THR A 317 -1.38 -18.54 13.65
CA THR A 317 -0.79 -17.20 13.47
C THR A 317 -0.92 -16.35 14.75
N PRO A 318 -0.43 -16.85 15.91
CA PRO A 318 -0.67 -16.19 17.20
C PRO A 318 -0.05 -14.80 17.28
N VAL A 319 1.12 -14.58 16.71
CA VAL A 319 1.79 -13.27 16.76
C VAL A 319 1.04 -12.24 15.90
N ASN A 320 0.67 -12.59 14.66
CA ASN A 320 -0.13 -11.69 13.82
C ASN A 320 -1.49 -11.41 14.44
N ARG A 321 -2.11 -12.38 15.14
CA ARG A 321 -3.35 -12.19 15.89
C ARG A 321 -3.16 -11.20 17.03
N LEU A 322 -2.17 -11.41 17.90
CA LEU A 322 -1.88 -10.52 19.03
C LEU A 322 -1.66 -9.08 18.55
N LEU A 323 -0.84 -8.88 17.52
CA LEU A 323 -0.57 -7.56 16.94
C LEU A 323 -1.85 -6.92 16.40
N THR A 324 -2.69 -7.69 15.71
CA THR A 324 -3.97 -7.23 15.16
C THR A 324 -4.92 -6.77 16.25
N GLU A 325 -5.18 -7.63 17.22
CA GLU A 325 -6.13 -7.37 18.30
C GLU A 325 -5.67 -6.22 19.18
N THR A 326 -4.37 -6.16 19.50
CA THR A 326 -3.83 -5.07 20.34
C THR A 326 -3.92 -3.72 19.62
N LEU A 327 -3.52 -3.64 18.35
CA LEU A 327 -3.59 -2.37 17.64
C LEU A 327 -5.04 -1.94 17.36
N LEU A 328 -5.96 -2.87 17.15
CA LEU A 328 -7.41 -2.54 17.05
C LEU A 328 -7.95 -2.01 18.36
N ALA A 329 -7.57 -2.61 19.50
CA ALA A 329 -7.98 -2.15 20.82
C ALA A 329 -7.48 -0.73 21.13
N LEU A 330 -6.23 -0.41 20.76
CA LEU A 330 -5.67 0.94 20.87
C LEU A 330 -6.38 1.92 19.92
N THR A 331 -6.60 1.53 18.67
CA THR A 331 -7.24 2.38 17.66
C THR A 331 -8.71 2.68 18.00
N GLY A 332 -9.42 1.69 18.54
CA GLY A 332 -10.83 1.80 18.95
C GLY A 332 -11.02 2.42 20.33
N GLY A 333 -9.92 2.73 21.07
CA GLY A 333 -9.99 3.36 22.39
C GLY A 333 -10.44 2.43 23.52
N SER A 334 -10.52 1.10 23.29
CA SER A 334 -10.83 0.12 24.35
C SER A 334 -9.68 -0.07 25.35
N ILE A 335 -8.48 0.28 24.96
CA ILE A 335 -7.32 0.47 25.85
C ILE A 335 -6.64 1.80 25.53
N PRO A 336 -6.03 2.47 26.53
CA PRO A 336 -5.34 3.74 26.33
C PRO A 336 -4.19 3.62 25.33
N ILE A 337 -3.99 4.62 24.49
CA ILE A 337 -2.91 4.64 23.49
C ILE A 337 -1.52 4.51 24.13
N THR A 338 -1.38 4.93 25.38
CA THR A 338 -0.14 4.87 26.16
C THR A 338 0.08 3.55 26.88
N GLU A 339 -0.85 2.59 26.79
CA GLU A 339 -0.84 1.36 27.58
C GLU A 339 0.46 0.58 27.49
N PHE A 340 1.05 0.52 26.28
CA PHE A 340 2.29 -0.21 26.02
C PHE A 340 3.45 0.72 25.59
N ALA A 341 3.23 2.02 25.53
CA ALA A 341 4.24 2.98 25.05
C ALA A 341 5.55 2.83 25.85
N GLY A 342 6.66 2.61 25.14
CA GLY A 342 7.99 2.42 25.71
C GLY A 342 8.16 1.20 26.63
N ASN A 343 7.19 0.27 26.70
CA ASN A 343 7.23 -0.88 27.61
C ASN A 343 7.09 -2.22 26.88
N PRO A 344 8.16 -2.71 26.21
CA PRO A 344 8.17 -3.98 25.50
C PRO A 344 7.78 -5.18 26.37
N GLN A 345 8.23 -5.23 27.64
CA GLN A 345 7.99 -6.34 28.54
C GLN A 345 6.50 -6.52 28.84
N LYS A 346 5.80 -5.41 29.13
CA LYS A 346 4.34 -5.40 29.36
C LYS A 346 3.57 -5.91 28.15
N PHE A 347 4.00 -5.54 26.94
CA PHE A 347 3.38 -5.99 25.70
C PHE A 347 3.67 -7.48 25.45
N LEU A 348 4.93 -7.90 25.56
CA LEU A 348 5.37 -9.27 25.31
C LEU A 348 4.78 -10.28 26.31
N ALA A 349 4.41 -9.85 27.51
CA ALA A 349 3.74 -10.70 28.50
C ALA A 349 2.33 -11.16 28.05
N ARG A 350 1.82 -10.66 26.91
CA ARG A 350 0.54 -11.09 26.31
C ARG A 350 0.69 -12.24 25.29
N LEU A 351 1.93 -12.59 24.93
CA LEU A 351 2.24 -13.74 24.08
C LEU A 351 2.03 -15.07 24.84
#